data_dc4b24939d18693803124ace91a36ded
#
_entry.id   dc4b24939d18693803124ace91a36ded
#
_cell.length_a   1.000
_cell.length_b   1.000
_cell.length_c   1.000
_cell.angle_alpha   90.00
_cell.angle_beta   90.00
_cell.angle_gamma   90.00
#
_symmetry.space_group_name_H-M   'P 1'
#
loop_
_entity.id
_entity.type
_entity.pdbx_description
1 polymer ?
#
loop_
_entity_poly.entity_id
_entity_poly.type
_entity_poly.pdbx_seq_one_letter_code
_entity_poly.pdbx_strand_id
1 'polypeptide(L)'
;MIAHLSKPALVLALLAGSAAPVAAQSAADGQKLAFDRSKGNCLTCHVIRGGDLPGSIGPELINIKQKYPDRKDLVAILNDETKRNPLTVMPPFGRNRILSEKEINSVVDFLQTL
;
A
#
# COMPACT_ATOMS: atom_id res chain seq x y z
N MET A 1 -50.90 45.17 21.02
CA MET A 1 -50.64 43.80 20.60
C MET A 1 -49.39 43.80 19.76
N ILE A 2 -48.27 43.34 20.33
CA ILE A 2 -47.00 43.32 19.62
C ILE A 2 -46.68 41.87 19.36
N ALA A 3 -46.66 41.46 18.08
CA ALA A 3 -46.36 40.11 17.69
C ALA A 3 -44.82 39.92 17.63
N HIS A 4 -44.28 39.07 18.48
CA HIS A 4 -42.88 38.64 18.44
C HIS A 4 -42.72 37.58 17.34
N LEU A 5 -42.05 37.96 16.24
CA LEU A 5 -41.59 37.00 15.24
C LEU A 5 -40.29 36.34 15.75
N SER A 6 -40.37 35.12 16.15
CA SER A 6 -39.20 34.29 16.44
C SER A 6 -38.55 33.84 15.13
N LYS A 7 -37.31 34.21 14.91
CA LYS A 7 -36.48 33.72 13.79
C LYS A 7 -35.92 32.36 14.13
N PRO A 8 -36.05 31.31 13.28
CA PRO A 8 -35.37 30.06 13.49
C PRO A 8 -33.89 30.22 13.21
N ALA A 9 -33.04 29.93 14.18
CA ALA A 9 -31.60 29.84 14.00
C ALA A 9 -31.28 28.54 13.23
N LEU A 10 -30.76 28.71 12.01
CA LEU A 10 -30.27 27.60 11.19
C LEU A 10 -28.91 27.15 11.75
N VAL A 11 -28.90 26.04 12.50
CA VAL A 11 -27.66 25.40 12.97
C VAL A 11 -27.07 24.64 11.81
N LEU A 12 -26.04 25.21 11.19
CA LEU A 12 -25.26 24.55 10.16
C LEU A 12 -24.27 23.57 10.86
N ALA A 13 -24.62 22.30 10.91
CA ALA A 13 -23.72 21.24 11.39
C ALA A 13 -22.58 21.04 10.37
N LEU A 14 -21.39 21.52 10.66
CA LEU A 14 -20.17 21.20 9.92
C LEU A 14 -19.79 19.73 10.21
N LEU A 15 -20.08 18.86 9.28
CA LEU A 15 -19.52 17.50 9.25
C LEU A 15 -18.02 17.61 8.89
N ALA A 16 -17.18 17.68 9.89
CA ALA A 16 -15.74 17.55 9.71
C ALA A 16 -15.42 16.09 9.35
N GLY A 17 -15.45 15.77 8.06
CA GLY A 17 -14.98 14.49 7.55
C GLY A 17 -13.45 14.41 7.73
N SER A 18 -12.98 13.56 8.62
CA SER A 18 -11.55 13.27 8.78
C SER A 18 -11.08 12.47 7.56
N ALA A 19 -10.48 13.16 6.58
CA ALA A 19 -9.79 12.50 5.49
C ALA A 19 -8.48 11.89 6.03
N ALA A 20 -8.27 10.58 5.83
CA ALA A 20 -7.00 9.94 6.15
C ALA A 20 -5.87 10.57 5.31
N PRO A 21 -4.63 10.69 5.85
CA PRO A 21 -3.49 11.15 5.07
C PRO A 21 -3.29 10.29 3.81
N VAL A 22 -2.94 10.92 2.68
CA VAL A 22 -2.74 10.23 1.39
C VAL A 22 -1.73 9.08 1.49
N ALA A 23 -0.65 9.25 2.26
CA ALA A 23 0.36 8.21 2.48
C ALA A 23 -0.21 6.98 3.22
N ALA A 24 -1.07 7.16 4.23
CA ALA A 24 -1.72 6.05 4.94
C ALA A 24 -2.71 5.31 4.04
N GLN A 25 -3.45 6.03 3.18
CA GLN A 25 -4.35 5.42 2.20
C GLN A 25 -3.57 4.62 1.16
N SER A 26 -2.45 5.14 0.65
CA SER A 26 -1.59 4.44 -0.32
C SER A 26 -0.99 3.16 0.27
N ALA A 27 -0.52 3.18 1.52
CA ALA A 27 -0.02 1.99 2.21
C ALA A 27 -1.11 0.93 2.41
N ALA A 28 -2.35 1.33 2.77
CA ALA A 28 -3.47 0.41 2.89
C ALA A 28 -3.85 -0.23 1.54
N ASP A 29 -3.84 0.54 0.47
CA ASP A 29 -4.06 0.04 -0.89
C ASP A 29 -2.92 -0.90 -1.31
N GLY A 30 -1.69 -0.57 -0.97
CA GLY A 30 -0.51 -1.40 -1.20
C GLY A 30 -0.60 -2.76 -0.50
N GLN A 31 -1.09 -2.80 0.73
CA GLN A 31 -1.33 -4.06 1.44
C GLN A 31 -2.36 -4.93 0.73
N LYS A 32 -3.47 -4.35 0.29
CA LYS A 32 -4.49 -5.08 -0.49
C LYS A 32 -3.90 -5.68 -1.76
N LEU A 33 -3.13 -4.89 -2.50
CA LEU A 33 -2.46 -5.33 -3.73
C LEU A 33 -1.45 -6.45 -3.46
N ALA A 34 -0.64 -6.31 -2.41
CA ALA A 34 0.35 -7.32 -2.02
C ALA A 34 -0.30 -8.65 -1.62
N PHE A 35 -1.44 -8.62 -0.97
CA PHE A 35 -2.16 -9.82 -0.51
C PHE A 35 -3.13 -10.39 -1.54
N ASP A 36 -3.49 -9.62 -2.57
CA ASP A 36 -4.35 -10.08 -3.66
C ASP A 36 -3.61 -11.11 -4.51
N ARG A 37 -4.15 -12.34 -4.54
CA ARG A 37 -3.55 -13.46 -5.27
C ARG A 37 -3.58 -13.28 -6.79
N SER A 38 -4.43 -12.41 -7.30
CA SER A 38 -4.52 -12.07 -8.72
C SER A 38 -3.65 -10.85 -9.11
N LYS A 39 -3.00 -10.22 -8.14
CA LYS A 39 -2.13 -9.04 -8.31
C LYS A 39 -0.71 -9.31 -7.82
N GLY A 40 -0.30 -8.75 -6.70
CA GLY A 40 1.04 -8.93 -6.15
C GLY A 40 1.31 -10.35 -5.72
N ASN A 41 0.33 -10.99 -5.08
CA ASN A 41 0.44 -12.36 -4.57
C ASN A 41 1.72 -12.62 -3.75
N CYS A 42 2.15 -11.62 -2.98
CA CYS A 42 3.42 -11.63 -2.26
C CYS A 42 3.49 -12.73 -1.20
N LEU A 43 2.33 -13.08 -0.60
CA LEU A 43 2.23 -14.13 0.42
C LEU A 43 2.57 -15.53 -0.10
N THR A 44 2.50 -15.77 -1.40
CA THR A 44 2.92 -17.08 -1.97
C THR A 44 4.38 -17.39 -1.67
N CYS A 45 5.23 -16.35 -1.55
CA CYS A 45 6.68 -16.51 -1.35
C CYS A 45 7.20 -15.87 -0.05
N HIS A 46 6.52 -14.89 0.50
CA HIS A 46 7.02 -14.10 1.62
C HIS A 46 6.12 -14.19 2.85
N VAL A 47 6.74 -14.34 4.02
CA VAL A 47 6.09 -14.09 5.31
C VAL A 47 5.97 -12.57 5.47
N ILE A 48 4.74 -12.09 5.67
CA ILE A 48 4.41 -10.67 5.86
C ILE A 48 3.42 -10.57 7.02
N ARG A 49 3.69 -9.65 7.95
CA ARG A 49 2.79 -9.39 9.08
C ARG A 49 1.37 -9.07 8.60
N GLY A 50 0.39 -9.76 9.17
CA GLY A 50 -1.03 -9.61 8.83
C GLY A 50 -1.49 -10.44 7.65
N GLY A 51 -0.59 -11.19 7.00
CA GLY A 51 -0.95 -12.10 5.91
C GLY A 51 -1.25 -13.52 6.38
N ASP A 52 -2.13 -14.20 5.66
CA ASP A 52 -2.54 -15.58 5.93
C ASP A 52 -1.80 -16.59 5.03
N LEU A 53 -1.48 -17.74 5.59
CA LEU A 53 -0.88 -18.87 4.86
C LEU A 53 0.32 -18.47 3.99
N PRO A 54 1.35 -17.83 4.57
CA PRO A 54 2.50 -17.37 3.81
C PRO A 54 3.38 -18.53 3.36
N GLY A 55 4.00 -18.35 2.17
CA GLY A 55 5.09 -19.20 1.73
C GLY A 55 6.44 -18.78 2.31
N SER A 56 7.48 -19.56 2.04
CA SER A 56 8.84 -19.33 2.54
C SER A 56 9.91 -19.37 1.45
N ILE A 57 9.52 -19.27 0.18
CA ILE A 57 10.46 -19.26 -0.96
C ILE A 57 11.32 -17.99 -0.94
N GLY A 58 10.72 -16.85 -0.62
CA GLY A 58 11.40 -15.58 -0.43
C GLY A 58 11.71 -15.30 1.04
N PRO A 59 12.56 -14.30 1.35
CA PRO A 59 12.80 -13.87 2.72
C PRO A 59 11.55 -13.27 3.36
N GLU A 60 11.48 -13.35 4.70
CA GLU A 60 10.48 -12.60 5.46
C GLU A 60 10.64 -11.11 5.22
N LEU A 61 9.51 -10.42 4.98
CA LEU A 61 9.50 -8.98 4.77
C LEU A 61 9.32 -8.25 6.11
N ILE A 62 10.45 -7.94 6.72
CA ILE A 62 10.55 -7.27 8.02
C ILE A 62 11.68 -6.24 7.98
N ASN A 63 11.52 -5.13 8.69
CA ASN A 63 12.50 -4.04 8.75
C ASN A 63 12.87 -3.49 7.36
N ILE A 64 11.91 -3.43 6.47
CA ILE A 64 12.13 -3.11 5.05
C ILE A 64 12.68 -1.69 4.89
N LYS A 65 12.15 -0.72 5.65
CA LYS A 65 12.64 0.67 5.58
C LYS A 65 14.11 0.80 6.02
N GLN A 66 14.56 -0.04 6.95
CA GLN A 66 15.96 -0.05 7.38
C GLN A 66 16.87 -0.72 6.36
N LYS A 67 16.40 -1.81 5.74
CA LYS A 67 17.15 -2.56 4.71
C LYS A 67 17.25 -1.78 3.39
N TYR A 68 16.21 -1.04 3.05
CA TYR A 68 16.05 -0.27 1.82
C TYR A 68 15.58 1.15 2.15
N PRO A 69 16.47 2.02 2.68
CA PRO A 69 16.10 3.38 3.07
C PRO A 69 15.68 4.25 1.88
N ASP A 70 16.26 4.00 0.68
CA ASP A 70 15.80 4.65 -0.54
C ASP A 70 14.65 3.85 -1.17
N ARG A 71 13.47 4.48 -1.24
CA ARG A 71 12.29 3.84 -1.86
C ARG A 71 12.52 3.45 -3.33
N LYS A 72 13.45 4.12 -4.04
CA LYS A 72 13.78 3.79 -5.43
C LYS A 72 14.31 2.38 -5.59
N ASP A 73 15.02 1.86 -4.59
CA ASP A 73 15.51 0.49 -4.59
C ASP A 73 14.35 -0.51 -4.58
N LEU A 74 13.33 -0.27 -3.73
CA LEU A 74 12.13 -1.10 -3.70
C LEU A 74 11.34 -1.02 -5.00
N VAL A 75 11.20 0.16 -5.57
CA VAL A 75 10.54 0.34 -6.87
C VAL A 75 11.28 -0.45 -7.95
N ALA A 76 12.61 -0.40 -7.99
CA ALA A 76 13.43 -1.14 -8.95
C ALA A 76 13.27 -2.66 -8.77
N ILE A 77 13.28 -3.16 -7.53
CA ILE A 77 13.08 -4.58 -7.19
C ILE A 77 11.72 -5.05 -7.69
N LEU A 78 10.65 -4.33 -7.38
CA LEU A 78 9.30 -4.69 -7.81
C LEU A 78 9.10 -4.57 -9.32
N ASN A 79 9.83 -3.65 -9.95
CA ASN A 79 9.79 -3.52 -11.40
C ASN A 79 10.39 -4.74 -12.09
N ASP A 80 11.61 -5.11 -11.71
CA ASP A 80 12.31 -6.25 -12.29
C ASP A 80 13.52 -6.67 -11.45
N GLU A 81 13.32 -7.60 -10.53
CA GLU A 81 14.37 -8.14 -9.67
C GLU A 81 15.42 -8.92 -10.46
N THR A 82 15.12 -9.39 -11.68
CA THR A 82 16.10 -10.12 -12.50
C THR A 82 17.33 -9.28 -12.85
N LYS A 83 17.21 -7.96 -12.83
CA LYS A 83 18.34 -7.04 -13.06
C LYS A 83 19.39 -7.10 -11.95
N ARG A 84 18.96 -7.35 -10.71
CA ARG A 84 19.83 -7.46 -9.54
C ARG A 84 20.18 -8.91 -9.23
N ASN A 85 19.21 -9.81 -9.36
CA ASN A 85 19.37 -11.25 -9.15
C ASN A 85 18.81 -12.02 -10.35
N PRO A 86 19.64 -12.37 -11.36
CA PRO A 86 19.17 -13.06 -12.56
C PRO A 86 18.52 -14.42 -12.30
N LEU A 87 18.78 -15.04 -11.14
CA LEU A 87 18.23 -16.35 -10.77
C LEU A 87 16.96 -16.25 -9.94
N THR A 88 16.43 -15.05 -9.73
CA THR A 88 15.22 -14.86 -8.94
C THR A 88 14.01 -15.52 -9.59
N VAL A 89 13.13 -16.09 -8.76
CA VAL A 89 11.80 -16.53 -9.18
C VAL A 89 10.73 -15.46 -8.90
N MET A 90 11.12 -14.34 -8.30
CA MET A 90 10.23 -13.22 -8.05
C MET A 90 9.75 -12.62 -9.40
N PRO A 91 8.43 -12.49 -9.61
CA PRO A 91 7.92 -11.95 -10.86
C PRO A 91 8.36 -10.50 -11.09
N PRO A 92 8.69 -10.10 -12.32
CA PRO A 92 8.97 -8.71 -12.67
C PRO A 92 7.66 -7.93 -12.84
N PHE A 93 7.08 -7.50 -11.73
CA PHE A 93 5.74 -6.93 -11.66
C PHE A 93 5.53 -5.74 -12.58
N GLY A 94 6.49 -4.85 -12.67
CA GLY A 94 6.40 -3.68 -13.56
C GLY A 94 6.68 -4.04 -15.01
N ARG A 95 7.78 -4.73 -15.28
CA ARG A 95 8.14 -5.12 -16.66
C ARG A 95 7.05 -5.92 -17.34
N ASN A 96 6.42 -6.85 -16.64
CA ASN A 96 5.36 -7.69 -17.19
C ASN A 96 3.96 -7.11 -16.99
N ARG A 97 3.85 -5.87 -16.49
CA ARG A 97 2.58 -5.16 -16.27
C ARG A 97 1.59 -5.92 -15.38
N ILE A 98 2.09 -6.69 -14.43
CA ILE A 98 1.29 -7.33 -13.38
C ILE A 98 0.74 -6.26 -12.44
N LEU A 99 1.58 -5.28 -12.10
CA LEU A 99 1.23 -4.08 -11.35
C LEU A 99 1.54 -2.84 -12.19
N SER A 100 0.68 -1.85 -12.16
CA SER A 100 0.95 -0.54 -12.73
C SER A 100 2.01 0.21 -11.91
N GLU A 101 2.57 1.28 -12.45
CA GLU A 101 3.50 2.14 -11.72
C GLU A 101 2.87 2.69 -10.43
N LYS A 102 1.61 3.13 -10.48
CA LYS A 102 0.87 3.59 -9.30
C LYS A 102 0.69 2.47 -8.27
N GLU A 103 0.35 1.27 -8.71
CA GLU A 103 0.19 0.10 -7.84
C GLU A 103 1.52 -0.29 -7.19
N ILE A 104 2.64 -0.27 -7.94
CA ILE A 104 3.98 -0.50 -7.39
C ILE A 104 4.30 0.52 -6.30
N ASN A 105 4.03 1.80 -6.53
CA ASN A 105 4.27 2.84 -5.53
C ASN A 105 3.44 2.61 -4.27
N SER A 106 2.18 2.20 -4.39
CA SER A 106 1.33 1.84 -3.23
C SER A 106 1.88 0.63 -2.48
N VAL A 107 2.35 -0.40 -3.18
CA VAL A 107 2.98 -1.57 -2.54
C VAL A 107 4.27 -1.14 -1.82
N VAL A 108 5.10 -0.29 -2.40
CA VAL A 108 6.30 0.24 -1.74
C VAL A 108 5.95 1.01 -0.47
N ASP A 109 4.91 1.84 -0.50
CA ASP A 109 4.44 2.55 0.70
C ASP A 109 4.03 1.57 1.81
N PHE A 110 3.36 0.49 1.46
CA PHE A 110 3.05 -0.59 2.41
C PHE A 110 4.30 -1.28 2.94
N LEU A 111 5.22 -1.69 2.07
CA LEU A 111 6.46 -2.38 2.46
C LEU A 111 7.30 -1.55 3.43
N GLN A 112 7.31 -0.24 3.30
CA GLN A 112 8.02 0.66 4.21
C GLN A 112 7.39 0.77 5.60
N THR A 113 6.21 0.19 5.82
CA THR A 113 5.57 0.08 7.15
C THR A 113 5.97 -1.18 7.91
N LEU A 114 6.66 -2.10 7.27
CA LEU A 114 7.03 -3.42 7.82
C LEU A 114 8.34 -3.39 8.60
#